data_fa1d4bc4b92cbeda4b4c52ce5b30335f
#
_entry.id   fa1d4bc4b92cbeda4b4c52ce5b30335f
#
_cell.length_a   1.000
_cell.length_b   1.000
_cell.length_c   1.000
_cell.angle_alpha   90.00
_cell.angle_beta   90.00
_cell.angle_gamma   90.00
#
_symmetry.space_group_name_H-M   'P 1'
#
loop_
_entity.id
_entity.type
_entity.pdbx_description
1 polymer ?
#
loop_
_entity_poly.entity_id
_entity_poly.type
_entity_poly.pdbx_seq_one_letter_code
_entity_poly.pdbx_strand_id
1 'polypeptide(L)'
;MNAAASASIAAALLAAAAAAHAGRSCESRPPRVDGVERSMLLAQHTADALERSGAQVVALARIGQNLGAYGVRFSHMGLAYRETRDGRPVWRVVHKLNQCGSAQAAVYRQGLGEFFLDDLFEYEAAVVVPAPEVQAKLLPALRDNARLAQLHTPAYSMVAYPWAQTYQQSNQWALETLAMTQEPAATTRARAQAWLQLMGYTPTALHLTAMQRLGGRLTAVNIAFDDHPNAKRFSDCIETVTVDSVFTWLNRAGLAGPVELIR
;
A
#
# COMPACT_ATOMS: atom_id res chain seq x y z
N MET A 1 45.48 -28.21 8.55
CA MET A 1 44.67 -26.96 8.53
C MET A 1 43.25 -27.38 8.27
N ASN A 2 42.56 -27.32 9.00
CA ASN A 2 41.58 -27.42 10.10
C ASN A 2 40.15 -27.36 9.56
N ALA A 3 39.55 -28.57 9.29
CA ALA A 3 38.13 -28.74 9.01
C ALA A 3 37.20 -28.15 10.10
N ALA A 4 37.70 -28.07 11.34
CA ALA A 4 36.98 -27.51 12.49
C ALA A 4 36.77 -25.98 12.40
N ALA A 5 37.69 -25.22 11.78
CA ALA A 5 37.54 -23.77 11.63
C ALA A 5 36.50 -23.40 10.55
N SER A 6 36.39 -24.22 9.50
CA SER A 6 35.40 -24.00 8.44
C SER A 6 33.96 -24.28 8.87
N ALA A 7 33.76 -25.27 9.76
CA ALA A 7 32.43 -25.59 10.31
C ALA A 7 31.92 -24.49 11.25
N SER A 8 32.81 -23.86 12.02
CA SER A 8 32.47 -22.79 12.99
C SER A 8 32.05 -21.49 12.27
N ILE A 9 32.67 -21.19 11.13
CA ILE A 9 32.28 -20.00 10.30
C ILE A 9 30.92 -20.21 9.61
N ALA A 10 30.67 -21.43 9.13
CA ALA A 10 29.37 -21.77 8.53
C ALA A 10 28.23 -21.74 9.54
N ALA A 11 28.46 -22.20 10.78
CA ALA A 11 27.46 -22.13 11.85
C ALA A 11 27.19 -20.70 12.33
N ALA A 12 28.20 -19.83 12.36
CA ALA A 12 28.05 -18.41 12.72
C ALA A 12 27.28 -17.63 11.63
N LEU A 13 27.47 -17.96 10.36
CA LEU A 13 26.72 -17.36 9.25
C LEU A 13 25.25 -17.82 9.23
N LEU A 14 24.94 -19.05 9.61
CA LEU A 14 23.57 -19.56 9.76
C LEU A 14 22.83 -18.93 10.96
N ALA A 15 23.54 -18.66 12.07
CA ALA A 15 22.95 -18.00 13.25
C ALA A 15 22.67 -16.51 13.03
N ALA A 16 23.44 -15.82 12.17
CA ALA A 16 23.19 -14.41 11.81
C ALA A 16 22.01 -14.24 10.84
N ALA A 17 21.59 -15.28 10.12
CA ALA A 17 20.45 -15.25 9.19
C ALA A 17 19.08 -15.28 9.89
N ALA A 18 19.01 -15.54 11.19
CA ALA A 18 17.74 -15.72 11.91
C ALA A 18 17.08 -14.38 12.37
N ALA A 19 17.65 -13.21 12.08
CA ALA A 19 17.17 -11.93 12.63
C ALA A 19 16.68 -10.90 11.61
N ALA A 20 16.61 -11.22 10.32
CA ALA A 20 16.11 -10.28 9.31
C ALA A 20 14.70 -10.64 8.86
N HIS A 21 13.70 -10.43 9.71
CA HIS A 21 12.30 -10.51 9.32
C HIS A 21 11.94 -9.22 8.58
N ALA A 22 12.12 -9.19 7.27
CA ALA A 22 11.52 -8.19 6.40
C ALA A 22 10.05 -8.57 6.17
N GLY A 23 9.20 -8.13 7.06
CA GLY A 23 7.75 -8.39 7.05
C GLY A 23 7.25 -8.44 8.48
N ARG A 24 5.98 -8.07 8.70
CA ARG A 24 5.35 -8.23 10.01
C ARG A 24 5.35 -9.70 10.39
N SER A 25 5.78 -10.00 11.61
CA SER A 25 5.56 -11.32 12.21
C SER A 25 4.07 -11.65 12.18
N CYS A 26 3.70 -12.86 11.76
CA CYS A 26 2.32 -13.35 11.81
C CYS A 26 1.89 -13.79 13.22
N GLU A 27 2.77 -13.69 14.20
CA GLU A 27 2.41 -13.89 15.59
C GLU A 27 1.44 -12.78 16.02
N SER A 28 0.26 -13.18 16.47
CA SER A 28 -0.70 -12.25 17.06
C SER A 28 -0.11 -11.75 18.39
N ARG A 29 0.44 -10.55 18.39
CA ARG A 29 0.78 -9.85 19.64
C ARG A 29 -0.49 -9.15 20.12
N PRO A 30 -0.84 -9.30 21.41
CA PRO A 30 -1.93 -8.50 21.96
C PRO A 30 -1.66 -7.00 21.70
N PRO A 31 -2.63 -6.26 21.21
CA PRO A 31 -2.44 -4.83 20.99
C PRO A 31 -2.17 -4.15 22.34
N ARG A 32 -1.25 -3.22 22.36
CA ARG A 32 -0.96 -2.40 23.55
C ARG A 32 -2.11 -1.41 23.74
N VAL A 33 -2.51 -1.17 24.98
CA VAL A 33 -3.63 -0.27 25.32
C VAL A 33 -3.38 1.15 24.75
N ASP A 34 -2.16 1.68 24.94
CA ASP A 34 -1.75 2.98 24.42
C ASP A 34 -1.80 3.03 22.88
N GLY A 35 -1.45 1.93 22.21
CA GLY A 35 -1.56 1.82 20.76
C GLY A 35 -3.01 1.84 20.27
N VAL A 36 -3.90 1.13 20.96
CA VAL A 36 -5.36 1.15 20.66
C VAL A 36 -5.93 2.55 20.85
N GLU A 37 -5.62 3.21 21.96
CA GLU A 37 -6.09 4.57 22.26
C GLU A 37 -5.65 5.55 21.18
N ARG A 38 -4.36 5.59 20.84
CA ARG A 38 -3.81 6.48 19.81
C ARG A 38 -4.39 6.21 18.43
N SER A 39 -4.61 4.93 18.08
CA SER A 39 -5.26 4.54 16.82
C SER A 39 -6.71 5.04 16.76
N MET A 40 -7.46 4.93 17.87
CA MET A 40 -8.84 5.42 17.93
C MET A 40 -8.92 6.93 17.88
N LEU A 41 -8.01 7.65 18.55
CA LEU A 41 -7.91 9.11 18.45
C LEU A 41 -7.61 9.56 17.02
N LEU A 42 -6.66 8.91 16.36
CA LEU A 42 -6.37 9.19 14.96
C LEU A 42 -7.57 8.92 14.05
N ALA A 43 -8.31 7.82 14.29
CA ALA A 43 -9.53 7.51 13.55
C ALA A 43 -10.60 8.59 13.75
N GLN A 44 -10.77 9.10 14.99
CA GLN A 44 -11.72 10.17 15.31
C GLN A 44 -11.30 11.48 14.63
N HIS A 45 -10.04 11.91 14.78
CA HIS A 45 -9.54 13.13 14.14
C HIS A 45 -9.67 13.06 12.62
N THR A 46 -9.43 11.87 12.04
CA THR A 46 -9.61 11.63 10.61
C THR A 46 -11.08 11.76 10.22
N ALA A 47 -12.01 11.14 10.96
CA ALA A 47 -13.43 11.26 10.69
C ALA A 47 -13.89 12.73 10.70
N ASP A 48 -13.48 13.49 11.71
CA ASP A 48 -13.83 14.90 11.85
C ASP A 48 -13.26 15.77 10.70
N ALA A 49 -12.03 15.48 10.27
CA ALA A 49 -11.42 16.17 9.12
C ALA A 49 -12.16 15.84 7.81
N LEU A 50 -12.49 14.57 7.59
CA LEU A 50 -13.24 14.12 6.42
C LEU A 50 -14.65 14.73 6.36
N GLU A 51 -15.36 14.81 7.48
CA GLU A 51 -16.68 15.47 7.52
C GLU A 51 -16.57 16.98 7.21
N ARG A 52 -15.56 17.65 7.76
CA ARG A 52 -15.31 19.09 7.44
C ARG A 52 -14.95 19.32 5.97
N SER A 53 -14.30 18.38 5.32
CA SER A 53 -13.91 18.51 3.90
C SER A 53 -15.10 18.52 2.95
N GLY A 54 -16.27 18.01 3.35
CA GLY A 54 -17.45 17.82 2.50
C GLY A 54 -17.27 16.75 1.41
N ALA A 55 -16.13 16.06 1.38
CA ALA A 55 -15.84 15.02 0.39
C ALA A 55 -16.77 13.81 0.52
N GLN A 56 -17.03 13.13 -0.60
CA GLN A 56 -17.71 11.84 -0.63
C GLN A 56 -16.74 10.67 -0.78
N VAL A 57 -15.55 10.95 -1.34
CA VAL A 57 -14.46 9.99 -1.53
C VAL A 57 -13.14 10.69 -1.29
N VAL A 58 -12.21 9.99 -0.63
CA VAL A 58 -10.84 10.45 -0.43
C VAL A 58 -9.84 9.30 -0.64
N ALA A 59 -8.61 9.62 -0.99
CA ALA A 59 -7.47 8.71 -0.82
C ALA A 59 -6.90 8.94 0.60
N LEU A 60 -6.83 7.87 1.39
CA LEU A 60 -6.42 7.89 2.80
C LEU A 60 -5.19 7.02 2.99
N ALA A 61 -4.16 7.53 3.65
CA ALA A 61 -2.92 6.80 3.90
C ALA A 61 -2.53 6.79 5.39
N ARG A 62 -1.70 5.80 5.75
CA ARG A 62 -1.17 5.59 7.10
C ARG A 62 0.30 5.15 7.09
N ILE A 63 0.98 5.32 8.23
CA ILE A 63 2.37 4.93 8.44
C ILE A 63 2.40 3.66 9.30
N GLY A 64 2.23 2.50 8.67
CA GLY A 64 2.28 1.19 9.35
C GLY A 64 3.70 0.63 9.50
N GLN A 65 4.68 1.16 8.76
CA GLN A 65 6.08 0.71 8.80
C GLN A 65 7.02 1.90 8.63
N ASN A 66 8.22 1.80 9.21
CA ASN A 66 9.28 2.77 8.96
C ASN A 66 9.93 2.50 7.59
N LEU A 67 9.62 3.32 6.63
CA LEU A 67 10.19 3.27 5.28
C LEU A 67 11.14 4.44 5.00
N GLY A 68 11.52 5.21 6.01
CA GLY A 68 12.38 6.39 5.88
C GLY A 68 13.73 6.11 5.23
N ALA A 69 14.30 4.92 5.45
CA ALA A 69 15.54 4.49 4.80
C ALA A 69 15.43 4.41 3.26
N TYR A 70 14.21 4.34 2.72
CA TYR A 70 13.92 4.29 1.28
C TYR A 70 13.36 5.62 0.75
N GLY A 71 13.33 6.67 1.57
CA GLY A 71 12.75 7.96 1.20
C GLY A 71 11.22 7.93 1.05
N VAL A 72 10.55 6.96 1.61
CA VAL A 72 9.09 6.78 1.57
C VAL A 72 8.51 7.03 2.96
N ARG A 73 7.45 7.84 3.04
CA ARG A 73 6.81 8.16 4.32
C ARG A 73 5.64 7.24 4.64
N PHE A 74 4.69 7.13 3.73
CA PHE A 74 3.46 6.36 3.96
C PHE A 74 3.59 4.95 3.40
N SER A 75 3.30 3.95 4.23
CA SER A 75 3.45 2.55 3.84
C SER A 75 2.23 1.97 3.14
N HIS A 76 1.03 2.52 3.40
CA HIS A 76 -0.22 1.93 2.94
C HIS A 76 -1.31 2.98 2.69
N MET A 77 -2.11 2.78 1.64
CA MET A 77 -3.28 3.59 1.36
C MET A 77 -4.51 2.75 1.04
N GLY A 78 -5.68 3.37 1.23
CA GLY A 78 -6.97 2.92 0.77
C GLY A 78 -7.77 4.04 0.13
N LEU A 79 -8.88 3.69 -0.50
CA LEU A 79 -9.88 4.61 -1.01
C LEU A 79 -11.03 4.63 0.00
N ALA A 80 -11.22 5.75 0.67
CA ALA A 80 -12.28 5.90 1.65
C ALA A 80 -13.49 6.62 1.05
N TYR A 81 -14.70 6.17 1.40
CA TYR A 81 -15.93 6.80 0.96
C TYR A 81 -16.91 6.97 2.11
N ARG A 82 -17.75 8.00 1.99
CA ARG A 82 -18.79 8.32 2.94
C ARG A 82 -20.07 7.55 2.61
N GLU A 83 -20.64 6.90 3.60
CA GLU A 83 -22.00 6.33 3.57
C GLU A 83 -22.82 6.83 4.76
N THR A 84 -24.13 6.68 4.69
CA THR A 84 -25.02 6.94 5.82
C THR A 84 -25.52 5.61 6.35
N ARG A 85 -25.33 5.37 7.65
CA ARG A 85 -25.83 4.20 8.36
C ARG A 85 -26.59 4.66 9.59
N ASP A 86 -27.84 4.22 9.70
CA ASP A 86 -28.74 4.61 10.82
C ASP A 86 -28.81 6.13 11.03
N GLY A 87 -28.87 6.89 9.91
CA GLY A 87 -28.94 8.35 9.92
C GLY A 87 -27.61 9.06 10.24
N ARG A 88 -26.51 8.33 10.46
CA ARG A 88 -25.19 8.88 10.79
C ARG A 88 -24.20 8.69 9.66
N PRO A 89 -23.30 9.67 9.43
CA PRO A 89 -22.21 9.47 8.49
C PRO A 89 -21.21 8.44 9.00
N VAL A 90 -20.79 7.55 8.10
CA VAL A 90 -19.79 6.51 8.37
C VAL A 90 -18.81 6.48 7.21
N TRP A 91 -17.53 6.46 7.52
CA TRP A 91 -16.47 6.31 6.52
C TRP A 91 -16.03 4.86 6.40
N ARG A 92 -16.02 4.37 5.15
CA ARG A 92 -15.56 3.02 4.82
C ARG A 92 -14.30 3.12 3.99
N VAL A 93 -13.27 2.41 4.40
CA VAL A 93 -11.99 2.33 3.68
C VAL A 93 -11.95 1.03 2.90
N VAL A 94 -11.82 1.12 1.59
CA VAL A 94 -11.58 -0.04 0.72
C VAL A 94 -10.11 -0.08 0.40
N HIS A 95 -9.47 -1.19 0.73
CA HIS A 95 -8.05 -1.37 0.53
C HIS A 95 -7.69 -2.84 0.35
N LYS A 96 -6.53 -3.10 -0.22
CA LYS A 96 -6.01 -4.45 -0.41
C LYS A 96 -4.99 -4.76 0.67
N LEU A 97 -5.12 -5.91 1.34
CA LEU A 97 -4.19 -6.38 2.36
C LEU A 97 -3.59 -7.72 1.98
N ASN A 98 -2.29 -7.84 2.21
CA ASN A 98 -1.60 -9.12 2.16
C ASN A 98 -2.08 -10.02 3.31
N GLN A 99 -2.34 -11.28 3.00
CA GLN A 99 -2.65 -12.29 4.00
C GLN A 99 -1.36 -12.73 4.69
N CYS A 100 -1.33 -12.61 6.00
CA CYS A 100 -0.16 -12.89 6.80
C CYS A 100 0.46 -14.27 6.47
N GLY A 101 1.79 -14.33 6.37
CA GLY A 101 2.53 -15.56 6.07
C GLY A 101 2.37 -16.06 4.63
N SER A 102 1.79 -15.29 3.73
CA SER A 102 1.57 -15.70 2.35
C SER A 102 1.94 -14.63 1.32
N ALA A 103 2.09 -15.02 0.06
CA ALA A 103 2.18 -14.13 -1.08
C ALA A 103 0.80 -13.91 -1.74
N GLN A 104 -0.26 -13.93 -0.95
CA GLN A 104 -1.64 -13.72 -1.39
C GLN A 104 -2.22 -12.48 -0.70
N ALA A 105 -3.14 -11.80 -1.37
CA ALA A 105 -3.82 -10.64 -0.84
C ALA A 105 -5.31 -10.64 -1.24
N ALA A 106 -6.11 -9.94 -0.45
CA ALA A 106 -7.53 -9.74 -0.74
C ALA A 106 -7.91 -8.27 -0.52
N VAL A 107 -9.05 -7.86 -1.10
CA VAL A 107 -9.63 -6.53 -0.91
C VAL A 107 -10.60 -6.56 0.26
N TYR A 108 -10.46 -5.60 1.15
CA TYR A 108 -11.27 -5.45 2.35
C TYR A 108 -11.99 -4.11 2.36
N ARG A 109 -13.13 -4.08 3.06
CA ARG A 109 -13.88 -2.85 3.36
C ARG A 109 -13.99 -2.74 4.87
N GLN A 110 -13.27 -1.81 5.45
CA GLN A 110 -13.14 -1.61 6.90
C GLN A 110 -13.67 -0.24 7.32
N GLY A 111 -13.95 -0.06 8.60
CA GLY A 111 -14.14 1.26 9.20
C GLY A 111 -12.81 1.96 9.46
N LEU A 112 -12.84 3.27 9.76
CA LEU A 112 -11.61 4.03 10.08
C LEU A 112 -10.88 3.43 11.30
N GLY A 113 -11.61 2.99 12.32
CA GLY A 113 -11.02 2.34 13.49
C GLY A 113 -10.21 1.12 13.11
N GLU A 114 -10.78 0.18 12.36
CA GLU A 114 -10.05 -1.02 11.89
C GLU A 114 -8.87 -0.66 10.98
N PHE A 115 -9.03 0.35 10.12
CA PHE A 115 -7.95 0.80 9.24
C PHE A 115 -6.73 1.30 10.03
N PHE A 116 -6.91 1.96 11.17
CA PHE A 116 -5.81 2.46 11.99
C PHE A 116 -5.38 1.49 13.11
N LEU A 117 -6.19 0.49 13.48
CA LEU A 117 -5.84 -0.56 14.46
C LEU A 117 -4.90 -1.63 13.84
N ASP A 118 -3.83 -1.19 13.20
CA ASP A 118 -2.89 -2.07 12.50
C ASP A 118 -1.43 -1.84 13.00
N ASP A 119 -1.24 -1.62 14.30
CA ASP A 119 0.06 -1.43 14.96
C ASP A 119 0.95 -0.43 14.20
N LEU A 120 0.50 0.82 14.17
CA LEU A 120 1.15 1.88 13.38
C LEU A 120 2.54 2.20 13.91
N PHE A 121 3.48 2.43 13.00
CA PHE A 121 4.80 2.97 13.34
C PHE A 121 4.70 4.44 13.80
N GLU A 122 3.90 5.25 13.08
CA GLU A 122 3.56 6.62 13.47
C GLU A 122 2.05 6.84 13.39
N TYR A 123 1.51 7.58 14.35
CA TYR A 123 0.07 7.91 14.42
C TYR A 123 -0.21 9.20 13.68
N GLU A 124 -0.04 9.13 12.36
CA GLU A 124 -0.33 10.19 11.42
C GLU A 124 -1.01 9.60 10.19
N ALA A 125 -2.03 10.29 9.69
CA ALA A 125 -2.68 9.98 8.44
C ALA A 125 -2.38 11.08 7.41
N ALA A 126 -2.41 10.70 6.13
CA ALA A 126 -2.46 11.66 5.02
C ALA A 126 -3.74 11.45 4.23
N VAL A 127 -4.39 12.55 3.87
CA VAL A 127 -5.61 12.59 3.08
C VAL A 127 -5.38 13.43 1.84
N VAL A 128 -5.87 12.91 0.72
CA VAL A 128 -5.98 13.66 -0.53
C VAL A 128 -7.44 13.60 -0.98
N VAL A 129 -8.05 14.76 -1.18
CA VAL A 129 -9.42 14.89 -1.66
C VAL A 129 -9.41 14.96 -3.19
N PRO A 130 -9.92 13.94 -3.90
CA PRO A 130 -10.02 13.99 -5.35
C PRO A 130 -10.98 15.09 -5.81
N ALA A 131 -10.78 15.58 -7.04
CA ALA A 131 -11.68 16.53 -7.67
C ALA A 131 -13.12 15.97 -7.75
N PRO A 132 -14.15 16.82 -7.71
CA PRO A 132 -15.55 16.36 -7.62
C PRO A 132 -15.94 15.35 -8.71
N GLU A 133 -15.46 15.54 -9.94
CA GLU A 133 -15.70 14.64 -11.07
C GLU A 133 -15.00 13.27 -10.90
N VAL A 134 -13.85 13.24 -10.23
CA VAL A 134 -13.14 11.99 -9.89
C VAL A 134 -13.91 11.26 -8.81
N GLN A 135 -14.37 11.97 -7.76
CA GLN A 135 -15.19 11.38 -6.70
C GLN A 135 -16.49 10.79 -7.24
N ALA A 136 -17.18 11.51 -8.16
CA ALA A 136 -18.43 11.06 -8.76
C ALA A 136 -18.29 9.73 -9.51
N LYS A 137 -17.13 9.49 -10.14
CA LYS A 137 -16.81 8.23 -10.83
C LYS A 137 -16.34 7.12 -9.87
N LEU A 138 -15.58 7.48 -8.83
CA LEU A 138 -15.07 6.52 -7.84
C LEU A 138 -16.17 5.95 -6.93
N LEU A 139 -17.08 6.80 -6.44
CA LEU A 139 -18.05 6.43 -5.42
C LEU A 139 -18.91 5.21 -5.79
N PRO A 140 -19.48 5.11 -7.00
CA PRO A 140 -20.24 3.92 -7.40
C PRO A 140 -19.39 2.66 -7.43
N ALA A 141 -18.15 2.75 -7.91
CA ALA A 141 -17.23 1.61 -7.96
C ALA A 141 -16.82 1.12 -6.57
N LEU A 142 -16.60 2.02 -5.60
CA LEU A 142 -16.25 1.65 -4.23
C LEU A 142 -17.39 0.97 -3.47
N ARG A 143 -18.64 1.16 -3.91
CA ARG A 143 -19.83 0.50 -3.36
C ARG A 143 -20.13 -0.86 -4.00
N ASP A 144 -19.53 -1.14 -5.15
CA ASP A 144 -19.77 -2.36 -5.94
C ASP A 144 -18.60 -3.36 -5.80
N ASN A 145 -18.85 -4.49 -5.15
CA ASN A 145 -17.84 -5.53 -4.95
C ASN A 145 -17.35 -6.15 -6.25
N ALA A 146 -18.18 -6.25 -7.28
CA ALA A 146 -17.77 -6.78 -8.58
C ALA A 146 -16.78 -5.83 -9.26
N ARG A 147 -17.02 -4.52 -9.17
CA ARG A 147 -16.10 -3.49 -9.68
C ARG A 147 -14.77 -3.51 -8.91
N LEU A 148 -14.78 -3.66 -7.59
CA LEU A 148 -13.57 -3.76 -6.78
C LEU A 148 -12.75 -5.02 -7.10
N ALA A 149 -13.41 -6.12 -7.44
CA ALA A 149 -12.76 -7.37 -7.81
C ALA A 149 -12.19 -7.36 -9.24
N GLN A 150 -12.69 -6.48 -10.12
CA GLN A 150 -12.42 -6.50 -11.57
C GLN A 150 -10.91 -6.43 -11.89
N LEU A 151 -10.16 -5.58 -11.20
CA LEU A 151 -8.71 -5.45 -11.40
C LEU A 151 -7.88 -6.11 -10.28
N HIS A 152 -8.52 -6.87 -9.38
CA HIS A 152 -7.82 -7.53 -8.30
C HIS A 152 -7.04 -8.75 -8.79
N THR A 153 -5.76 -8.82 -8.42
CA THR A 153 -4.88 -9.99 -8.59
C THR A 153 -4.48 -10.49 -7.21
N PRO A 154 -4.82 -11.74 -6.81
CA PRO A 154 -4.47 -12.26 -5.49
C PRO A 154 -2.97 -12.37 -5.25
N ALA A 155 -2.19 -12.74 -6.28
CA ALA A 155 -0.74 -12.84 -6.17
C ALA A 155 -0.11 -11.49 -5.78
N TYR A 156 0.64 -11.48 -4.69
CA TYR A 156 1.13 -10.29 -4.05
C TYR A 156 2.66 -10.26 -3.96
N SER A 157 3.25 -9.13 -4.30
CA SER A 157 4.60 -8.75 -3.88
C SER A 157 4.57 -7.33 -3.36
N MET A 158 5.19 -7.09 -2.18
CA MET A 158 5.29 -5.75 -1.56
C MET A 158 6.00 -4.75 -2.48
N VAL A 159 6.86 -5.22 -3.35
CA VAL A 159 7.66 -4.46 -4.31
C VAL A 159 7.27 -4.77 -5.75
N ALA A 160 6.03 -5.16 -6.02
CA ALA A 160 5.54 -5.48 -7.36
C ALA A 160 5.90 -4.38 -8.36
N TYR A 161 6.33 -4.79 -9.56
CA TYR A 161 6.65 -3.86 -10.65
C TYR A 161 5.36 -3.19 -11.16
N PRO A 162 5.32 -1.86 -11.26
CA PRO A 162 4.09 -1.13 -11.57
C PRO A 162 3.44 -1.51 -12.89
N TRP A 163 4.22 -1.97 -13.85
CA TRP A 163 3.81 -2.25 -15.22
C TRP A 163 3.72 -3.74 -15.55
N ALA A 164 3.84 -4.63 -14.53
CA ALA A 164 3.68 -6.07 -14.68
C ALA A 164 2.29 -6.54 -14.25
N GLN A 165 1.95 -7.78 -14.67
CA GLN A 165 0.67 -8.42 -14.37
C GLN A 165 0.81 -9.57 -13.35
N THR A 166 2.03 -10.02 -13.06
CA THR A 166 2.30 -11.20 -12.22
C THR A 166 1.86 -10.98 -10.78
N TYR A 167 2.27 -9.86 -10.19
CA TYR A 167 1.91 -9.47 -8.83
C TYR A 167 1.14 -8.15 -8.81
N GLN A 168 0.50 -7.87 -7.69
CA GLN A 168 -0.16 -6.59 -7.45
C GLN A 168 -0.08 -6.24 -5.96
N GLN A 169 0.69 -5.20 -5.63
CA GLN A 169 0.72 -4.69 -4.26
C GLN A 169 -0.50 -3.82 -3.92
N SER A 170 -0.64 -3.46 -2.65
CA SER A 170 -1.83 -2.77 -2.12
C SER A 170 -2.08 -1.39 -2.75
N ASN A 171 -1.05 -0.53 -2.79
CA ASN A 171 -1.18 0.81 -3.35
C ASN A 171 -1.38 0.77 -4.88
N GLN A 172 -0.78 -0.23 -5.56
CA GLN A 172 -0.98 -0.47 -6.98
C GLN A 172 -2.44 -0.81 -7.30
N TRP A 173 -3.07 -1.67 -6.50
CA TRP A 173 -4.49 -1.97 -6.66
C TRP A 173 -5.37 -0.72 -6.54
N ALA A 174 -5.11 0.13 -5.55
CA ALA A 174 -5.86 1.37 -5.34
C ALA A 174 -5.69 2.34 -6.53
N LEU A 175 -4.46 2.48 -7.04
CA LEU A 175 -4.12 3.30 -8.19
C LEU A 175 -4.77 2.77 -9.49
N GLU A 176 -4.69 1.46 -9.75
CA GLU A 176 -5.32 0.83 -10.92
C GLU A 176 -6.86 0.91 -10.85
N THR A 177 -7.45 0.78 -9.65
CA THR A 177 -8.90 0.96 -9.42
C THR A 177 -9.33 2.39 -9.71
N LEU A 178 -8.54 3.39 -9.29
CA LEU A 178 -8.79 4.78 -9.64
C LEU A 178 -8.74 4.96 -11.16
N ALA A 179 -7.70 4.47 -11.83
CA ALA A 179 -7.57 4.55 -13.29
C ALA A 179 -8.77 3.95 -14.02
N MET A 180 -9.23 2.77 -13.60
CA MET A 180 -10.43 2.09 -14.15
C MET A 180 -11.69 2.96 -14.08
N THR A 181 -11.82 3.78 -13.04
CA THR A 181 -13.00 4.64 -12.90
C THR A 181 -12.89 5.91 -13.73
N GLN A 182 -11.68 6.37 -14.06
CA GLN A 182 -11.48 7.57 -14.89
C GLN A 182 -11.56 7.25 -16.38
N GLU A 183 -11.11 6.06 -16.79
CA GLU A 183 -11.09 5.62 -18.19
C GLU A 183 -12.01 4.39 -18.38
N PRO A 184 -13.17 4.51 -19.04
CA PRO A 184 -14.10 3.40 -19.24
C PRO A 184 -13.51 2.21 -20.00
N ALA A 185 -12.51 2.44 -20.86
CA ALA A 185 -11.81 1.39 -21.59
C ALA A 185 -10.81 0.60 -20.73
N ALA A 186 -10.47 1.09 -19.52
CA ALA A 186 -9.51 0.46 -18.61
C ALA A 186 -10.12 -0.74 -17.86
N THR A 187 -10.65 -1.71 -18.59
CA THR A 187 -11.33 -2.90 -18.05
C THR A 187 -10.39 -4.01 -17.59
N THR A 188 -9.10 -3.87 -17.84
CA THR A 188 -8.03 -4.78 -17.40
C THR A 188 -6.89 -4.01 -16.75
N ARG A 189 -6.07 -4.67 -15.94
CA ARG A 189 -4.89 -4.05 -15.33
C ARG A 189 -3.94 -3.46 -16.39
N ALA A 190 -3.69 -4.18 -17.48
CA ALA A 190 -2.83 -3.69 -18.55
C ALA A 190 -3.34 -2.36 -19.15
N ARG A 191 -4.66 -2.23 -19.36
CA ARG A 191 -5.25 -0.99 -19.87
C ARG A 191 -5.24 0.13 -18.83
N ALA A 192 -5.49 -0.18 -17.55
CA ALA A 192 -5.36 0.79 -16.46
C ALA A 192 -3.92 1.32 -16.36
N GLN A 193 -2.93 0.44 -16.45
CA GLN A 193 -1.50 0.80 -16.45
C GLN A 193 -1.12 1.64 -17.67
N ALA A 194 -1.60 1.31 -18.86
CA ALA A 194 -1.37 2.11 -20.07
C ALA A 194 -1.96 3.52 -19.94
N TRP A 195 -3.16 3.64 -19.37
CA TRP A 195 -3.77 4.94 -19.08
C TRP A 195 -2.95 5.74 -18.06
N LEU A 196 -2.46 5.10 -16.98
CA LEU A 196 -1.61 5.74 -15.99
C LEU A 196 -0.30 6.27 -16.61
N GLN A 197 0.31 5.52 -17.53
CA GLN A 197 1.49 5.96 -18.28
C GLN A 197 1.16 7.17 -19.15
N LEU A 198 0.04 7.12 -19.88
CA LEU A 198 -0.43 8.24 -20.70
C LEU A 198 -0.69 9.50 -19.86
N MET A 199 -1.24 9.34 -18.66
CA MET A 199 -1.49 10.43 -17.70
C MET A 199 -0.22 10.84 -16.90
N GLY A 200 0.94 10.33 -17.29
CA GLY A 200 2.23 10.72 -16.74
C GLY A 200 2.50 10.23 -15.31
N TYR A 201 1.85 9.13 -14.87
CA TYR A 201 2.21 8.53 -13.57
C TYR A 201 3.65 8.03 -13.59
N THR A 202 4.41 8.37 -12.55
CA THR A 202 5.80 7.94 -12.37
C THR A 202 5.92 7.18 -11.05
N PRO A 203 6.27 5.89 -11.06
CA PRO A 203 6.49 5.12 -9.85
C PRO A 203 7.73 5.59 -9.08
N THR A 204 7.81 5.21 -7.81
CA THR A 204 9.00 5.46 -7.01
C THR A 204 10.11 4.49 -7.37
N ALA A 205 11.31 5.03 -7.63
CA ALA A 205 12.53 4.27 -7.74
C ALA A 205 13.12 4.04 -6.34
N LEU A 206 13.29 2.78 -5.94
CA LEU A 206 13.91 2.38 -4.68
C LEU A 206 15.30 1.84 -4.92
N HIS A 207 16.29 2.35 -4.18
CA HIS A 207 17.63 1.81 -4.19
C HIS A 207 17.76 0.65 -3.21
N LEU A 208 17.96 -0.55 -3.75
CA LEU A 208 18.09 -1.80 -2.98
C LEU A 208 19.35 -2.53 -3.45
N THR A 209 20.34 -2.66 -2.59
CA THR A 209 21.53 -3.45 -2.88
C THR A 209 21.18 -4.92 -3.15
N ALA A 210 22.07 -5.64 -3.84
CA ALA A 210 21.87 -7.08 -4.08
C ALA A 210 21.68 -7.87 -2.78
N MET A 211 22.37 -7.51 -1.69
CA MET A 211 22.24 -8.14 -0.37
C MET A 211 20.88 -7.86 0.27
N GLN A 212 20.38 -6.63 0.20
CA GLN A 212 19.03 -6.29 0.70
C GLN A 212 17.95 -7.05 -0.06
N ARG A 213 18.06 -7.20 -1.38
CA ARG A 213 17.12 -7.98 -2.19
C ARG A 213 17.17 -9.47 -1.89
N LEU A 214 18.38 -10.03 -1.74
CA LEU A 214 18.56 -11.42 -1.34
C LEU A 214 17.96 -11.65 0.06
N GLY A 215 18.26 -10.77 1.01
CA GLY A 215 17.68 -10.80 2.35
C GLY A 215 16.15 -10.76 2.31
N GLY A 216 15.56 -9.80 1.59
CA GLY A 216 14.10 -9.70 1.43
C GLY A 216 13.47 -10.99 0.88
N ARG A 217 14.04 -11.58 -0.18
CA ARG A 217 13.55 -12.85 -0.75
C ARG A 217 13.63 -14.05 0.19
N LEU A 218 14.67 -14.11 1.01
CA LEU A 218 14.89 -15.25 1.92
C LEU A 218 14.06 -15.16 3.20
N THR A 219 13.69 -13.93 3.59
CA THR A 219 13.05 -13.68 4.90
C THR A 219 11.56 -13.32 4.80
N ALA A 220 11.06 -12.97 3.60
CA ALA A 220 9.67 -12.57 3.41
C ALA A 220 9.05 -13.25 2.18
N VAL A 221 8.01 -14.05 2.42
CA VAL A 221 7.29 -14.78 1.36
C VAL A 221 6.56 -13.85 0.38
N ASN A 222 6.32 -12.61 0.78
CA ASN A 222 5.61 -11.59 0.03
C ASN A 222 6.54 -10.54 -0.61
N ILE A 223 7.81 -10.90 -0.83
CA ILE A 223 8.79 -10.10 -1.59
C ILE A 223 9.31 -10.91 -2.76
N ALA A 224 9.03 -10.46 -3.98
CA ALA A 224 9.51 -11.05 -5.23
C ALA A 224 9.94 -9.92 -6.17
N PHE A 225 10.94 -10.18 -7.01
CA PHE A 225 11.52 -9.22 -7.98
C PHE A 225 11.51 -9.75 -9.41
N ASP A 226 10.94 -10.93 -9.63
CA ASP A 226 10.96 -11.63 -10.91
C ASP A 226 9.96 -11.07 -11.94
N ASP A 227 9.08 -10.17 -11.53
CA ASP A 227 8.21 -9.39 -12.39
C ASP A 227 8.86 -8.12 -12.95
N HIS A 228 10.03 -7.72 -12.43
CA HIS A 228 10.79 -6.58 -12.95
C HIS A 228 11.54 -6.95 -14.23
N PRO A 229 11.66 -6.01 -15.21
CA PRO A 229 12.56 -6.19 -16.36
C PRO A 229 14.00 -6.46 -15.91
N ASN A 230 14.74 -7.26 -16.65
CA ASN A 230 16.12 -7.63 -16.29
C ASN A 230 17.02 -6.42 -16.01
N ALA A 231 16.87 -5.34 -16.77
CA ALA A 231 17.61 -4.09 -16.53
C ALA A 231 17.36 -3.47 -15.15
N LYS A 232 16.16 -3.65 -14.56
CA LYS A 232 15.80 -3.22 -13.21
C LYS A 232 16.10 -4.32 -12.18
N ARG A 233 15.77 -5.56 -12.52
CA ARG A 233 15.93 -6.72 -11.63
C ARG A 233 17.37 -6.94 -11.21
N PHE A 234 18.35 -6.69 -12.09
CA PHE A 234 19.77 -6.91 -11.83
C PHE A 234 20.55 -5.61 -11.55
N SER A 235 19.87 -4.45 -11.54
CA SER A 235 20.43 -3.20 -11.04
C SER A 235 20.17 -3.05 -9.53
N ASP A 236 20.73 -2.04 -8.89
CA ASP A 236 20.43 -1.64 -7.52
C ASP A 236 19.17 -0.76 -7.39
N CYS A 237 18.44 -0.57 -8.48
CA CYS A 237 17.26 0.28 -8.55
C CYS A 237 16.05 -0.51 -9.07
N ILE A 238 15.00 -0.61 -8.25
CA ILE A 238 13.70 -1.17 -8.63
C ILE A 238 12.64 -0.07 -8.64
N GLU A 239 11.52 -0.32 -9.29
CA GLU A 239 10.37 0.59 -9.29
C GLU A 239 9.17 -0.08 -8.64
N THR A 240 8.43 0.68 -7.83
CA THR A 240 7.18 0.22 -7.21
C THR A 240 6.22 1.39 -6.98
N VAL A 241 4.95 1.07 -6.74
CA VAL A 241 3.92 2.08 -6.42
C VAL A 241 3.99 2.41 -4.94
N THR A 242 4.33 3.63 -4.56
CA THR A 242 4.25 4.13 -3.19
C THR A 242 3.07 5.09 -3.03
N VAL A 243 2.61 5.30 -1.81
CA VAL A 243 1.60 6.32 -1.51
C VAL A 243 2.08 7.70 -1.97
N ASP A 244 3.35 8.02 -1.67
CA ASP A 244 3.98 9.30 -2.00
C ASP A 244 3.94 9.57 -3.52
N SER A 245 4.23 8.56 -4.35
CA SER A 245 4.15 8.69 -5.81
C SER A 245 2.73 8.88 -6.33
N VAL A 246 1.75 8.19 -5.71
CA VAL A 246 0.33 8.32 -6.07
C VAL A 246 -0.18 9.72 -5.73
N PHE A 247 0.07 10.21 -4.51
CA PHE A 247 -0.39 11.52 -4.06
C PHE A 247 0.25 12.66 -4.85
N THR A 248 1.56 12.57 -5.11
CA THR A 248 2.27 13.51 -5.97
C THR A 248 1.68 13.56 -7.38
N TRP A 249 1.40 12.40 -7.98
CA TRP A 249 0.81 12.32 -9.31
C TRP A 249 -0.62 12.85 -9.34
N LEU A 250 -1.48 12.49 -8.39
CA LEU A 250 -2.86 12.97 -8.30
C LEU A 250 -2.93 14.50 -8.31
N ASN A 251 -2.07 15.14 -7.51
CA ASN A 251 -1.98 16.60 -7.46
C ASN A 251 -1.47 17.18 -8.78
N ARG A 252 -0.36 16.65 -9.31
CA ARG A 252 0.25 17.13 -10.57
C ARG A 252 -0.70 16.96 -11.77
N ALA A 253 -1.47 15.89 -11.81
CA ALA A 253 -2.44 15.62 -12.88
C ALA A 253 -3.74 16.43 -12.74
N GLY A 254 -3.89 17.26 -11.70
CA GLY A 254 -5.11 18.02 -11.44
C GLY A 254 -6.30 17.15 -11.02
N LEU A 255 -6.05 15.90 -10.62
CA LEU A 255 -7.08 14.93 -10.23
C LEU A 255 -7.47 15.04 -8.75
N ALA A 256 -6.67 15.75 -7.95
CA ALA A 256 -6.94 15.95 -6.53
C ALA A 256 -6.29 17.23 -5.99
N GLY A 257 -6.77 17.68 -4.83
CA GLY A 257 -6.20 18.77 -4.05
C GLY A 257 -4.88 18.40 -3.35
N PRO A 258 -4.35 19.32 -2.51
CA PRO A 258 -3.13 19.09 -1.75
C PRO A 258 -3.29 17.96 -0.73
N VAL A 259 -2.15 17.46 -0.24
CA VAL A 259 -2.11 16.50 0.86
C VAL A 259 -2.39 17.21 2.18
N GLU A 260 -3.35 16.73 2.94
CA GLU A 260 -3.63 17.13 4.32
C GLU A 260 -3.08 16.06 5.28
N LEU A 261 -2.36 16.48 6.31
CA LEU A 261 -1.83 15.63 7.37
C LEU A 261 -2.71 15.72 8.62
N ILE A 262 -3.05 14.58 9.21
CA ILE A 262 -3.91 14.47 10.39
C ILE A 262 -3.14 13.71 11.47
N ARG A 263 -3.17 14.26 12.69
CA ARG A 263 -2.50 13.69 13.88
C ARG A 263 -3.46 13.57 15.05
#